data_96e44566f08f16501c1c2eb84f078e08
#
_entry.id   96e44566f08f16501c1c2eb84f078e08
#
_cell.length_a   1.000
_cell.length_b   1.000
_cell.length_c   1.000
_cell.angle_alpha   90.00
_cell.angle_beta   90.00
_cell.angle_gamma   90.00
#
_symmetry.space_group_name_H-M   'P 1'
#
loop_
_entity.id
_entity.type
_entity.pdbx_description
1 polymer ?
#
loop_
_entity_poly.entity_id
_entity_poly.type
_entity_poly.pdbx_seq_one_letter_code
_entity_poly.pdbx_strand_id
1 'polypeptide(L)'
;MNLKFIPVVSLVLCSCQTAQTTDPSLLTFKIPDGSTLSLNKNLEIPDNKTHAALQYGELTTDRKKDDYKLNCRFDIKSFGPKTIKPEVFKIHRTVDGQEWISEEANILRFYTDVFLQSDKGTDVIKLTCQEQGDNSDRAFVVSEMETTLGDYFTFTFPATKPAE
;
A
#
# COMPACT_ATOMS: atom_id res chain seq x y z
N MET A 1 -38.25 -59.84 2.93
CA MET A 1 -36.92 -59.18 3.06
C MET A 1 -37.11 -57.75 2.55
N ASN A 2 -37.40 -56.77 3.46
CA ASN A 2 -37.73 -55.39 3.09
C ASN A 2 -36.47 -54.55 3.06
N LEU A 3 -36.06 -54.16 1.86
CA LEU A 3 -34.91 -53.26 1.65
C LEU A 3 -35.37 -51.83 1.83
N LYS A 4 -34.98 -51.17 2.95
CA LYS A 4 -35.25 -49.75 3.21
C LYS A 4 -34.21 -48.91 2.42
N PHE A 5 -34.69 -48.16 1.41
CA PHE A 5 -33.93 -47.11 0.73
C PHE A 5 -33.80 -45.92 1.65
N ILE A 6 -32.56 -45.57 2.00
CA ILE A 6 -32.24 -44.33 2.70
C ILE A 6 -31.87 -43.27 1.63
N PRO A 7 -32.61 -42.13 1.54
CA PRO A 7 -32.21 -41.08 0.61
C PRO A 7 -30.97 -40.33 1.16
N VAL A 8 -29.90 -40.33 0.37
CA VAL A 8 -28.73 -39.48 0.65
C VAL A 8 -29.06 -38.08 0.21
N VAL A 9 -29.27 -37.17 1.20
CA VAL A 9 -29.39 -35.73 0.95
C VAL A 9 -28.01 -35.15 0.78
N SER A 10 -27.61 -34.84 -0.47
CA SER A 10 -26.38 -34.12 -0.77
C SER A 10 -26.58 -32.64 -0.42
N LEU A 11 -25.94 -32.17 0.67
CA LEU A 11 -25.79 -30.75 0.96
C LEU A 11 -24.81 -30.12 -0.04
N VAL A 12 -25.32 -29.33 -0.96
CA VAL A 12 -24.52 -28.45 -1.80
C VAL A 12 -24.11 -27.23 -0.96
N LEU A 13 -22.89 -27.21 -0.48
CA LEU A 13 -22.29 -26.04 0.16
C LEU A 13 -21.99 -25.01 -0.95
N CYS A 14 -22.85 -23.99 -1.08
CA CYS A 14 -22.60 -22.86 -1.94
C CYS A 14 -21.52 -22.00 -1.27
N SER A 15 -20.25 -22.16 -1.66
CA SER A 15 -19.16 -21.30 -1.23
C SER A 15 -19.31 -19.96 -1.97
N CYS A 16 -19.75 -18.90 -1.27
CA CYS A 16 -19.62 -17.54 -1.76
C CYS A 16 -18.14 -17.19 -1.88
N GLN A 17 -17.58 -17.32 -3.07
CA GLN A 17 -16.27 -16.76 -3.39
C GLN A 17 -16.46 -15.27 -3.65
N THR A 18 -15.97 -14.42 -2.74
CA THR A 18 -15.86 -12.98 -2.98
C THR A 18 -14.79 -12.76 -4.03
N ALA A 19 -15.20 -12.36 -5.23
CA ALA A 19 -14.26 -11.95 -6.27
C ALA A 19 -13.46 -10.74 -5.76
N GLN A 20 -12.15 -10.89 -5.58
CA GLN A 20 -11.27 -9.75 -5.30
C GLN A 20 -11.20 -8.86 -6.53
N THR A 21 -11.44 -7.56 -6.35
CA THR A 21 -11.26 -6.59 -7.44
C THR A 21 -9.78 -6.50 -7.81
N THR A 22 -9.52 -6.37 -9.11
CA THR A 22 -8.17 -6.16 -9.67
C THR A 22 -7.90 -4.71 -10.04
N ASP A 23 -8.87 -3.83 -9.85
CA ASP A 23 -8.79 -2.43 -10.22
C ASP A 23 -8.25 -1.57 -9.06
N PRO A 24 -7.01 -1.04 -9.16
CA PRO A 24 -6.38 -0.23 -8.12
C PRO A 24 -7.04 1.13 -7.90
N SER A 25 -8.01 1.53 -8.75
CA SER A 25 -8.79 2.75 -8.58
C SER A 25 -9.99 2.60 -7.64
N LEU A 26 -10.27 1.39 -7.18
CA LEU A 26 -11.38 1.11 -6.28
C LEU A 26 -10.93 1.03 -4.82
N LEU A 27 -11.74 1.57 -3.89
CA LEU A 27 -11.49 1.51 -2.44
C LEU A 27 -11.44 0.07 -1.89
N THR A 28 -12.08 -0.86 -2.59
CA THR A 28 -12.10 -2.28 -2.23
C THR A 28 -10.87 -3.04 -2.70
N PHE A 29 -10.02 -2.41 -3.54
CA PHE A 29 -8.78 -3.02 -3.98
C PHE A 29 -7.81 -3.14 -2.80
N LYS A 30 -7.23 -4.32 -2.65
CA LYS A 30 -6.16 -4.58 -1.69
C LYS A 30 -4.94 -5.03 -2.46
N ILE A 31 -3.77 -4.49 -2.12
CA ILE A 31 -2.51 -4.91 -2.73
C ILE A 31 -2.34 -6.41 -2.49
N PRO A 32 -2.30 -7.24 -3.55
CA PRO A 32 -2.26 -8.70 -3.40
C PRO A 32 -0.93 -9.19 -2.84
N ASP A 33 -0.95 -10.36 -2.20
CA ASP A 33 0.27 -11.07 -1.82
C ASP A 33 1.12 -11.38 -3.06
N GLY A 34 2.43 -11.24 -2.93
CA GLY A 34 3.38 -11.42 -4.03
C GLY A 34 3.56 -10.18 -4.91
N SER A 35 2.90 -9.06 -4.58
CA SER A 35 3.15 -7.77 -5.23
C SER A 35 4.56 -7.27 -4.95
N THR A 36 5.06 -6.42 -5.86
CA THR A 36 6.36 -5.76 -5.72
C THR A 36 6.24 -4.26 -5.93
N LEU A 37 7.21 -3.53 -5.38
CA LEU A 37 7.39 -2.10 -5.58
C LEU A 37 8.76 -1.86 -6.20
N SER A 38 8.81 -1.37 -7.43
CA SER A 38 10.06 -1.04 -8.12
C SER A 38 10.43 0.41 -7.88
N LEU A 39 11.63 0.66 -7.38
CA LEU A 39 12.27 1.99 -7.41
C LEU A 39 12.93 2.15 -8.78
N ASN A 40 12.53 3.13 -9.57
CA ASN A 40 12.95 3.31 -10.96
C ASN A 40 14.10 4.33 -11.13
N LYS A 41 14.28 5.22 -10.16
CA LYS A 41 15.29 6.30 -10.15
C LYS A 41 16.08 6.26 -8.85
N ASN A 42 17.25 6.88 -8.83
CA ASN A 42 17.96 7.12 -7.57
C ASN A 42 17.07 7.91 -6.61
N LEU A 43 17.00 7.45 -5.36
CA LEU A 43 16.25 8.09 -4.30
C LEU A 43 17.21 8.63 -3.25
N GLU A 44 17.24 9.94 -3.10
CA GLU A 44 18.12 10.60 -2.15
C GLU A 44 17.44 10.68 -0.76
N ILE A 45 18.07 10.09 0.24
CA ILE A 45 17.71 10.27 1.64
C ILE A 45 18.51 11.47 2.15
N PRO A 46 17.84 12.54 2.62
CA PRO A 46 18.52 13.75 3.10
C PRO A 46 19.39 13.49 4.34
N ASP A 47 20.32 14.41 4.58
CA ASP A 47 21.13 14.40 5.81
C ASP A 47 20.26 14.41 7.07
N ASN A 48 20.64 13.63 8.08
CA ASN A 48 19.91 13.46 9.35
C ASN A 48 18.45 13.02 9.21
N LYS A 49 18.08 12.40 8.09
CA LYS A 49 16.76 11.78 7.88
C LYS A 49 16.90 10.27 7.65
N THR A 50 15.85 9.55 8.01
CA THR A 50 15.70 8.12 7.71
C THR A 50 14.69 7.88 6.60
N HIS A 51 14.31 8.93 5.85
CA HIS A 51 13.30 8.84 4.82
C HIS A 51 13.47 9.85 3.70
N ALA A 52 12.89 9.53 2.55
CA ALA A 52 12.60 10.46 1.48
C ALA A 52 11.09 10.68 1.41
N ALA A 53 10.66 11.92 1.20
CA ALA A 53 9.26 12.28 1.03
C ALA A 53 8.96 12.58 -0.44
N LEU A 54 7.78 12.13 -0.91
CA LEU A 54 7.28 12.34 -2.27
C LEU A 54 5.88 12.93 -2.21
N GLN A 55 5.61 13.86 -3.12
CA GLN A 55 4.28 14.43 -3.34
C GLN A 55 4.19 14.94 -4.78
N TYR A 56 3.05 14.74 -5.45
CA TYR A 56 2.84 15.15 -6.85
C TYR A 56 3.87 14.57 -7.86
N GLY A 57 4.37 13.35 -7.59
CA GLY A 57 5.38 12.72 -8.44
C GLY A 57 6.81 13.21 -8.25
N GLU A 58 7.07 14.08 -7.28
CA GLU A 58 8.35 14.72 -7.05
C GLU A 58 8.86 14.53 -5.62
N LEU A 59 10.19 14.57 -5.46
CA LEU A 59 10.79 14.62 -4.12
C LEU A 59 10.46 15.94 -3.43
N THR A 60 10.09 15.86 -2.18
CA THR A 60 9.76 17.01 -1.34
C THR A 60 10.45 16.89 0.02
N THR A 61 10.16 17.82 0.92
CA THR A 61 10.65 17.77 2.30
C THR A 61 9.49 17.86 3.27
N ASP A 62 9.69 17.40 4.53
CA ASP A 62 8.68 17.47 5.59
C ASP A 62 8.11 18.89 5.80
N ARG A 63 8.88 19.93 5.47
CA ARG A 63 8.45 21.33 5.63
C ARG A 63 7.65 21.87 4.44
N LYS A 64 7.80 21.26 3.26
CA LYS A 64 7.19 21.74 2.02
C LYS A 64 5.96 20.93 1.61
N LYS A 65 5.84 19.71 2.13
CA LYS A 65 4.69 18.88 1.82
C LYS A 65 3.41 19.47 2.41
N ASP A 66 2.32 19.31 1.70
CA ASP A 66 0.97 19.60 2.17
C ASP A 66 0.40 18.31 2.79
N ASP A 67 0.16 18.31 4.10
CA ASP A 67 -0.37 17.16 4.82
C ASP A 67 -1.84 16.88 4.48
N TYR A 68 -2.60 17.86 3.96
CA TYR A 68 -3.97 17.70 3.48
C TYR A 68 -4.06 17.18 2.04
N LYS A 69 -2.93 16.83 1.45
CA LYS A 69 -2.83 16.19 0.15
C LYS A 69 -2.03 14.92 0.29
N LEU A 70 -2.38 13.92 -0.52
CA LEU A 70 -1.69 12.65 -0.48
C LEU A 70 -0.18 12.85 -0.68
N ASN A 71 0.58 12.32 0.26
CA ASN A 71 2.02 12.31 0.26
C ASN A 71 2.53 10.95 0.68
N CYS A 72 3.69 10.56 0.17
CA CYS A 72 4.29 9.27 0.49
C CYS A 72 5.68 9.46 1.09
N ARG A 73 6.07 8.55 1.97
CA ARG A 73 7.36 8.54 2.65
C ARG A 73 7.99 7.16 2.54
N PHE A 74 9.18 7.09 1.98
CA PHE A 74 9.97 5.87 1.90
C PHE A 74 10.95 5.83 3.08
N ASP A 75 10.75 4.90 4.00
CA ASP A 75 11.49 4.78 5.25
C ASP A 75 12.59 3.72 5.18
N ILE A 76 13.78 4.06 5.69
CA ILE A 76 14.91 3.16 5.88
C ILE A 76 15.38 3.19 7.33
N LYS A 77 16.22 2.20 7.73
CA LYS A 77 16.70 2.09 9.12
C LYS A 77 17.83 3.08 9.45
N SER A 78 18.72 3.34 8.50
CA SER A 78 19.88 4.20 8.70
C SER A 78 19.58 5.67 8.41
N PHE A 79 20.36 6.56 8.98
CA PHE A 79 20.29 7.99 8.63
C PHE A 79 21.05 8.28 7.33
N GLY A 80 20.54 9.29 6.58
CA GLY A 80 21.25 9.88 5.45
C GLY A 80 22.42 10.79 5.88
N PRO A 81 23.18 11.36 4.91
CA PRO A 81 22.82 11.32 3.49
C PRO A 81 23.09 9.96 2.86
N LYS A 82 22.18 9.48 2.03
CA LYS A 82 22.28 8.19 1.37
C LYS A 82 21.49 8.18 0.06
N THR A 83 22.07 7.57 -0.99
CA THR A 83 21.38 7.33 -2.25
C THR A 83 20.95 5.88 -2.32
N ILE A 84 19.65 5.63 -2.45
CA ILE A 84 19.11 4.31 -2.76
C ILE A 84 19.05 4.17 -4.28
N LYS A 85 19.69 3.12 -4.79
CA LYS A 85 19.72 2.83 -6.23
C LYS A 85 18.46 2.08 -6.66
N PRO A 86 18.09 2.14 -7.96
CA PRO A 86 16.98 1.38 -8.50
C PRO A 86 17.04 -0.11 -8.14
N GLU A 87 15.93 -0.60 -7.60
CA GLU A 87 15.75 -2.01 -7.25
C GLU A 87 14.26 -2.35 -7.11
N VAL A 88 13.98 -3.65 -7.09
CA VAL A 88 12.64 -4.19 -6.84
C VAL A 88 12.55 -4.67 -5.40
N PHE A 89 11.62 -4.11 -4.66
CA PHE A 89 11.30 -4.52 -3.29
C PHE A 89 10.12 -5.49 -3.28
N LYS A 90 10.20 -6.55 -2.48
CA LYS A 90 9.05 -7.42 -2.20
C LYS A 90 8.14 -6.75 -1.19
N ILE A 91 6.84 -6.75 -1.47
CA ILE A 91 5.82 -6.35 -0.51
C ILE A 91 5.45 -7.58 0.31
N HIS A 92 5.69 -7.54 1.61
CA HIS A 92 5.37 -8.69 2.46
C HIS A 92 4.12 -8.46 3.32
N ARG A 93 3.67 -7.21 3.43
CA ARG A 93 2.46 -6.84 4.19
C ARG A 93 2.03 -5.42 3.86
N THR A 94 0.72 -5.19 3.87
CA THR A 94 0.13 -3.84 3.85
C THR A 94 -0.76 -3.64 5.07
N VAL A 95 -0.87 -2.40 5.54
CA VAL A 95 -1.75 -2.00 6.63
C VAL A 95 -2.41 -0.68 6.26
N ASP A 96 -3.72 -0.71 6.07
CA ASP A 96 -4.52 0.51 5.94
C ASP A 96 -5.03 0.92 7.31
N GLY A 97 -5.08 2.21 7.58
CA GLY A 97 -5.57 2.71 8.85
C GLY A 97 -5.99 4.16 8.80
N GLN A 98 -6.62 4.56 9.89
CA GLN A 98 -6.93 5.95 10.18
C GLN A 98 -6.67 6.23 11.67
N GLU A 99 -6.22 7.42 11.97
CA GLU A 99 -5.97 7.85 13.34
C GLU A 99 -6.32 9.33 13.53
N TRP A 100 -6.78 9.69 14.71
CA TRP A 100 -7.04 11.08 15.05
C TRP A 100 -5.74 11.84 15.24
N ILE A 101 -5.56 12.92 14.47
CA ILE A 101 -4.52 13.95 14.71
C ILE A 101 -5.02 14.97 15.72
N SER A 102 -6.28 15.38 15.58
CA SER A 102 -6.97 16.26 16.52
C SER A 102 -8.47 15.99 16.49
N GLU A 103 -8.99 15.49 17.60
CA GLU A 103 -10.44 15.29 17.76
C GLU A 103 -11.19 16.62 17.79
N GLU A 104 -10.63 17.64 18.47
CA GLU A 104 -11.24 18.97 18.59
C GLU A 104 -11.37 19.67 17.23
N ALA A 105 -10.36 19.55 16.37
CA ALA A 105 -10.37 20.12 15.03
C ALA A 105 -10.97 19.17 13.97
N ASN A 106 -11.45 17.99 14.36
CA ASN A 106 -11.97 16.95 13.46
C ASN A 106 -10.96 16.58 12.36
N ILE A 107 -9.68 16.41 12.72
CA ILE A 107 -8.63 16.08 11.78
C ILE A 107 -8.24 14.60 11.95
N LEU A 108 -8.45 13.83 10.90
CA LEU A 108 -8.03 12.44 10.74
C LEU A 108 -6.82 12.35 9.81
N ARG A 109 -5.94 11.41 10.08
CA ARG A 109 -4.92 10.95 9.15
C ARG A 109 -5.37 9.60 8.60
N PHE A 110 -5.51 9.51 7.28
CA PHE A 110 -5.65 8.25 6.56
C PHE A 110 -4.27 7.80 6.10
N TYR A 111 -3.95 6.52 6.22
CA TYR A 111 -2.65 6.01 5.79
C TYR A 111 -2.71 4.58 5.27
N THR A 112 -1.76 4.27 4.39
CA THR A 112 -1.41 2.92 3.96
C THR A 112 0.08 2.71 4.15
N ASP A 113 0.43 1.75 5.00
CA ASP A 113 1.80 1.25 5.19
C ASP A 113 2.03 0.05 4.30
N VAL A 114 3.02 0.13 3.41
CA VAL A 114 3.47 -0.95 2.54
C VAL A 114 4.85 -1.42 3.04
N PHE A 115 4.90 -2.52 3.77
CA PHE A 115 6.13 -3.06 4.33
C PHE A 115 6.95 -3.77 3.26
N LEU A 116 8.22 -3.39 3.17
CA LEU A 116 9.11 -3.74 2.07
C LEU A 116 10.29 -4.59 2.54
N GLN A 117 10.76 -5.45 1.63
CA GLN A 117 11.97 -6.23 1.81
C GLN A 117 12.85 -6.11 0.56
N SER A 118 14.15 -5.84 0.78
CA SER A 118 15.18 -5.82 -0.25
C SER A 118 15.91 -7.15 -0.30
N ASP A 119 16.10 -7.69 -1.51
CA ASP A 119 17.00 -8.84 -1.75
C ASP A 119 18.46 -8.38 -1.97
N LYS A 120 18.71 -7.06 -2.15
CA LYS A 120 20.03 -6.47 -2.36
C LYS A 120 20.68 -5.89 -1.10
N GLY A 121 20.00 -6.02 0.05
CA GLY A 121 20.52 -5.55 1.33
C GLY A 121 20.26 -4.08 1.64
N THR A 122 19.41 -3.40 0.85
CA THR A 122 18.90 -2.07 1.23
C THR A 122 18.11 -2.19 2.53
N ASP A 123 18.43 -1.34 3.50
CA ASP A 123 17.85 -1.34 4.84
C ASP A 123 16.44 -0.71 4.91
N VAL A 124 15.64 -0.93 3.87
CA VAL A 124 14.27 -0.44 3.76
C VAL A 124 13.37 -1.00 4.87
N ILE A 125 12.40 -0.20 5.29
CA ILE A 125 11.36 -0.59 6.24
C ILE A 125 10.03 -0.67 5.52
N LYS A 126 9.55 0.46 5.00
CA LYS A 126 8.24 0.60 4.38
C LYS A 126 8.12 1.84 3.51
N LEU A 127 7.10 1.84 2.67
CA LEU A 127 6.53 3.04 2.08
C LEU A 127 5.24 3.35 2.85
N THR A 128 5.11 4.56 3.39
CA THR A 128 3.87 5.06 3.99
C THR A 128 3.30 6.12 3.08
N CYS A 129 2.09 5.92 2.55
CA CYS A 129 1.32 6.98 1.90
C CYS A 129 0.24 7.45 2.85
N GLN A 130 0.00 8.76 2.93
CA GLN A 130 -0.92 9.36 3.90
C GLN A 130 -1.46 10.71 3.43
N GLU A 131 -2.62 11.06 3.95
CA GLU A 131 -3.22 12.41 3.87
C GLU A 131 -4.03 12.70 5.11
N GLN A 132 -4.20 13.98 5.42
CA GLN A 132 -5.10 14.44 6.46
C GLN A 132 -6.42 14.89 5.82
N GLY A 133 -7.49 14.64 6.54
CA GLY A 133 -8.84 15.02 6.15
C GLY A 133 -9.76 15.07 7.34
N ASP A 134 -11.04 15.10 7.12
CA ASP A 134 -12.04 15.01 8.18
C ASP A 134 -12.79 13.67 8.11
N ASN A 135 -13.72 13.44 9.05
CA ASN A 135 -14.47 12.18 9.15
C ASN A 135 -15.51 11.99 8.02
N SER A 136 -15.69 12.96 7.13
CA SER A 136 -16.53 12.85 5.93
C SER A 136 -15.71 12.49 4.68
N ASP A 137 -14.38 12.59 4.76
CA ASP A 137 -13.51 12.25 3.66
C ASP A 137 -13.38 10.73 3.48
N ARG A 138 -13.16 10.31 2.24
CA ARG A 138 -12.82 8.93 1.94
C ARG A 138 -11.31 8.70 2.06
N ALA A 139 -10.92 7.48 2.38
CA ALA A 139 -9.52 7.07 2.19
C ALA A 139 -9.14 7.12 0.70
N PHE A 140 -7.86 7.34 0.44
CA PHE A 140 -7.31 7.29 -0.91
C PHE A 140 -7.20 5.84 -1.44
N VAL A 141 -7.01 5.71 -2.75
CA VAL A 141 -6.87 4.42 -3.43
C VAL A 141 -5.44 4.22 -3.96
N VAL A 142 -5.11 2.97 -4.34
CA VAL A 142 -3.74 2.64 -4.77
C VAL A 142 -3.31 3.41 -6.02
N SER A 143 -4.21 3.67 -6.97
CA SER A 143 -3.89 4.50 -8.15
C SER A 143 -3.56 5.96 -7.81
N GLU A 144 -4.10 6.50 -6.71
CA GLU A 144 -3.73 7.83 -6.20
C GLU A 144 -2.33 7.79 -5.57
N MET A 145 -1.97 6.68 -4.88
CA MET A 145 -0.60 6.46 -4.42
C MET A 145 0.39 6.42 -5.60
N GLU A 146 0.07 5.70 -6.68
CA GLU A 146 0.90 5.65 -7.90
C GLU A 146 1.11 7.03 -8.50
N THR A 147 0.04 7.85 -8.58
CA THR A 147 0.13 9.24 -9.04
C THR A 147 1.06 10.07 -8.15
N THR A 148 0.95 9.91 -6.83
CA THR A 148 1.77 10.64 -5.85
C THR A 148 3.24 10.25 -5.91
N LEU A 149 3.54 8.99 -6.20
CA LEU A 149 4.88 8.44 -6.35
C LEU A 149 5.52 8.79 -7.71
N GLY A 150 4.69 9.05 -8.73
CA GLY A 150 5.13 9.40 -10.08
C GLY A 150 6.09 8.37 -10.66
N ASP A 151 7.10 8.85 -11.39
CA ASP A 151 8.11 7.96 -12.02
C ASP A 151 9.13 7.36 -11.05
N TYR A 152 9.10 7.72 -9.76
CA TYR A 152 10.03 7.15 -8.78
C TYR A 152 9.72 5.70 -8.47
N PHE A 153 8.44 5.35 -8.37
CA PHE A 153 8.02 4.00 -8.00
C PHE A 153 6.92 3.45 -8.90
N THR A 154 6.94 2.14 -9.09
CA THR A 154 5.90 1.40 -9.81
C THR A 154 5.49 0.18 -9.02
N PHE A 155 4.19 0.03 -8.76
CA PHE A 155 3.63 -1.23 -8.25
C PHE A 155 3.52 -2.25 -9.37
N THR A 156 3.79 -3.50 -9.04
CA THR A 156 3.52 -4.64 -9.92
C THR A 156 2.71 -5.67 -9.14
N PHE A 157 1.51 -5.95 -9.64
CA PHE A 157 0.59 -6.91 -9.02
C PHE A 157 0.68 -8.25 -9.75
N PRO A 158 0.64 -9.39 -9.02
CA PRO A 158 0.59 -10.69 -9.66
C PRO A 158 -0.70 -10.82 -10.48
N ALA A 159 -0.64 -11.52 -11.61
CA ALA A 159 -1.84 -11.86 -12.36
C ALA A 159 -2.80 -12.65 -11.44
N THR A 160 -4.04 -12.18 -11.35
CA THR A 160 -5.07 -12.93 -10.62
C THR A 160 -5.29 -14.26 -11.30
N LYS A 161 -5.04 -15.36 -10.57
CA LYS A 161 -5.38 -16.69 -11.07
C LYS A 161 -6.91 -16.73 -11.22
N PRO A 162 -7.45 -17.11 -12.40
CA PRO A 162 -8.90 -17.30 -12.52
C PRO A 162 -9.33 -18.29 -11.44
N ALA A 163 -10.45 -18.03 -10.77
CA ALA A 163 -11.06 -19.02 -9.88
C ALA A 163 -11.42 -20.26 -10.71
N GLU A 164 -10.80 -21.40 -10.42
CA GLU A 164 -11.14 -22.71 -10.99
C GLU A 164 -12.48 -23.19 -10.42
#